data_aef311ddda7065451a2a7e7f3c9ace9f
#
_entry.id   aef311ddda7065451a2a7e7f3c9ace9f
#
_cell.length_a   1.000
_cell.length_b   1.000
_cell.length_c   1.000
_cell.angle_alpha   90.00
_cell.angle_beta   90.00
_cell.angle_gamma   90.00
#
_symmetry.space_group_name_H-M   'P 1'
#
loop_
_entity.id
_entity.type
_entity.pdbx_description
1 polymer ?
#
loop_
_entity_poly.entity_id
_entity_poly.type
_entity_poly.pdbx_seq_one_letter_code
_entity_poly.pdbx_strand_id
1 'polypeptide(L)' 'MFIRLDKYLADMQVGTRSEVKELIRKKRVTVNDNIVTKPESKINTDGDSVNVDGNAVGYHEYEYFMLK' A
#
# COMPACT_ATOMS: atom_id res chain seq x y z
N MET A 1 -6.87 -3.84 11.82
CA MET A 1 -7.53 -2.55 11.59
C MET A 1 -7.74 -2.33 10.11
N PHE A 2 -8.93 -1.90 9.72
CA PHE A 2 -9.26 -1.74 8.30
C PHE A 2 -9.21 -0.27 7.92
N ILE A 3 -8.51 0.03 6.82
CA ILE A 3 -8.50 1.38 6.27
C ILE A 3 -8.63 1.29 4.75
N ARG A 4 -8.99 2.41 4.14
CA ARG A 4 -9.10 2.45 2.69
C ARG A 4 -7.71 2.34 2.07
N LEU A 5 -7.64 1.65 0.95
CA LEU A 5 -6.36 1.42 0.28
C LEU A 5 -5.69 2.73 -0.14
N ASP A 6 -6.46 3.68 -0.68
CA ASP A 6 -5.90 4.95 -1.10
C ASP A 6 -5.31 5.72 0.09
N LYS A 7 -6.02 5.70 1.23
CA LYS A 7 -5.51 6.36 2.43
C LYS A 7 -4.24 5.67 2.93
N TYR A 8 -4.24 4.34 2.95
CA TYR A 8 -3.07 3.58 3.41
C TYR A 8 -1.84 3.94 2.59
N LEU A 9 -1.97 3.94 1.27
CA LEU A 9 -0.83 4.22 0.41
C LEU A 9 -0.36 5.68 0.54
N ALA A 10 -1.30 6.61 0.72
CA ALA A 10 -0.92 8.01 0.94
C ALA A 10 -0.19 8.16 2.27
N ASP A 11 -0.65 7.46 3.32
CA ASP A 11 -0.01 7.49 4.63
C ASP A 11 1.40 6.89 4.56
N MET A 12 1.61 5.92 3.70
CA MET A 12 2.92 5.29 3.50
C MET A 12 3.82 6.13 2.59
N GLN A 13 3.36 7.29 2.17
CA GLN A 13 4.13 8.20 1.31
C GLN A 13 4.50 7.59 -0.03
N VAL A 14 3.64 6.74 -0.54
CA VAL A 14 3.80 6.19 -1.87
C VAL A 14 3.61 7.28 -2.91
N GLY A 15 2.75 8.26 -2.61
CA GLY A 15 2.50 9.39 -3.47
C GLY A 15 1.35 10.21 -2.93
N THR A 16 0.96 11.24 -3.66
CA THR A 16 -0.24 12.01 -3.31
C THR A 16 -1.46 11.14 -3.51
N ARG A 17 -2.60 11.56 -2.98
CA ARG A 17 -3.84 10.81 -3.17
C ARG A 17 -4.17 10.61 -4.63
N SER A 18 -3.93 11.62 -5.46
CA SER A 18 -4.17 11.51 -6.89
C SER A 18 -3.25 10.47 -7.52
N GLU A 19 -1.97 10.51 -7.15
CA GLU A 19 -1.01 9.54 -7.68
C GLU A 19 -1.36 8.12 -7.24
N VAL A 20 -1.73 7.97 -5.99
CA VAL A 20 -2.11 6.67 -5.44
C VAL A 20 -3.31 6.10 -6.20
N LYS A 21 -4.32 6.94 -6.46
CA LYS A 21 -5.49 6.49 -7.20
C LYS A 21 -5.13 6.05 -8.61
N GLU A 22 -4.20 6.77 -9.24
CA GLU A 22 -3.72 6.40 -10.56
C GLU A 22 -3.05 5.02 -10.53
N LEU A 23 -2.17 4.82 -9.57
CA LEU A 23 -1.49 3.54 -9.43
C LEU A 23 -2.47 2.39 -9.28
N ILE A 24 -3.49 2.60 -8.44
CA ILE A 24 -4.51 1.57 -8.22
C ILE A 24 -5.26 1.27 -9.51
N ARG A 25 -5.64 2.31 -10.23
CA ARG A 25 -6.38 2.13 -11.49
C ARG A 25 -5.55 1.43 -12.54
N LYS A 26 -4.25 1.68 -12.56
CA LYS A 26 -3.35 1.10 -13.55
C LYS A 26 -2.94 -0.33 -13.21
N LYS A 27 -3.56 -0.91 -12.18
CA LYS A 27 -3.29 -2.28 -11.76
C LYS A 27 -1.87 -2.47 -11.27
N ARG A 28 -1.29 -1.40 -10.72
CA ARG A 28 0.07 -1.46 -10.17
C ARG A 28 0.08 -1.83 -8.70
N VAL A 29 -1.09 -1.85 -8.06
CA VAL A 29 -1.21 -2.13 -6.62
C VAL A 29 -1.83 -3.51 -6.44
N THR A 30 -1.17 -4.33 -5.62
CA THR A 30 -1.69 -5.65 -5.28
C THR A 30 -1.84 -5.77 -3.77
N VAL A 31 -2.83 -6.53 -3.36
CA VAL A 31 -3.06 -6.86 -1.96
C VAL A 31 -3.13 -8.38 -1.89
N ASN A 32 -2.23 -8.98 -1.11
CA ASN A 32 -2.11 -10.44 -1.00
C ASN A 32 -1.94 -11.06 -2.39
N ASP A 33 -1.14 -10.43 -3.23
CA ASP A 33 -0.84 -10.88 -4.60
C ASP A 33 -2.04 -10.81 -5.55
N ASN A 34 -3.10 -10.13 -5.14
CA ASN A 34 -4.28 -9.92 -5.97
C ASN A 34 -4.34 -8.47 -6.41
N ILE A 35 -4.51 -8.24 -7.71
CA ILE A 35 -4.60 -6.89 -8.24
C ILE A 35 -5.88 -6.23 -7.75
N VAL A 36 -5.73 -5.03 -7.20
CA VAL A 36 -6.86 -4.23 -6.71
C VAL A 36 -6.92 -2.96 -7.55
N THR A 37 -8.09 -2.66 -8.10
CA THR A 37 -8.26 -1.49 -8.96
C THR A 37 -9.21 -0.45 -8.36
N LYS A 38 -9.68 -0.68 -7.14
CA LYS A 38 -10.63 0.22 -6.47
C LYS A 38 -9.96 0.93 -5.31
N PRO A 39 -9.78 2.26 -5.38
CA PRO A 39 -9.14 3.00 -4.28
C PRO A 39 -9.89 2.89 -2.96
N GLU A 40 -11.19 2.71 -3.02
CA GLU A 40 -12.02 2.62 -1.82
C GLU A 40 -11.97 1.26 -1.16
N SER A 41 -11.28 0.29 -1.75
CA SER A 41 -11.14 -1.04 -1.15
C SER A 41 -10.49 -0.92 0.21
N LYS A 42 -11.00 -1.67 1.17
CA LYS A 42 -10.43 -1.67 2.52
C LYS A 42 -9.43 -2.80 2.67
N ILE A 43 -8.38 -2.51 3.39
CA ILE A 43 -7.36 -3.51 3.71
C ILE A 43 -7.22 -3.61 5.21
N ASN A 44 -6.75 -4.75 5.66
CA ASN A 44 -6.44 -4.98 7.05
C ASN A 44 -4.95 -4.75 7.26
N THR A 45 -4.59 -3.70 7.98
CA THR A 45 -3.19 -3.35 8.18
C THR A 45 -2.43 -4.37 8.99
N ASP A 46 -3.14 -5.25 9.69
CA ASP A 46 -2.51 -6.26 10.54
C ASP A 46 -2.19 -7.55 9.79
N GLY A 47 -2.89 -7.83 8.69
CA GLY A 47 -2.74 -9.10 8.03
C GLY A 47 -2.58 -9.05 6.51
N ASP A 48 -2.97 -7.96 5.89
CA ASP A 48 -2.89 -7.87 4.43
C ASP A 48 -1.53 -7.36 3.98
N SER A 49 -1.03 -7.93 2.90
CA SER A 49 0.23 -7.50 2.30
C SER A 49 -0.06 -6.65 1.08
N VAL A 50 0.44 -5.43 1.08
CA VAL A 50 0.21 -4.49 -0.03
C VAL A 50 1.51 -4.26 -0.76
N ASN A 51 1.47 -4.41 -2.07
CA ASN A 51 2.63 -4.16 -2.93
C ASN A 51 2.27 -3.13 -4.00
N VAL A 52 3.25 -2.32 -4.37
CA VAL A 52 3.12 -1.37 -5.46
C VAL A 52 4.27 -1.62 -6.42
N ASP A 53 3.95 -1.90 -7.68
CA ASP A 53 4.95 -2.22 -8.71
C ASP A 53 5.88 -3.35 -8.29
N GLY A 54 5.35 -4.30 -7.52
CA GLY A 54 6.12 -5.42 -7.03
C GLY A 54 6.94 -5.14 -5.78
N ASN A 55 6.86 -3.93 -5.24
CA ASN A 55 7.60 -3.56 -4.04
C ASN A 55 6.67 -3.56 -2.84
N ALA A 56 7.09 -4.20 -1.76
CA ALA A 56 6.27 -4.27 -0.56
C ALA A 56 6.11 -2.88 0.08
N VAL A 57 4.90 -2.60 0.54
CA VAL A 57 4.57 -1.36 1.22
C VAL A 57 4.12 -1.72 2.63
N GLY A 58 4.71 -1.07 3.63
CA GLY A 58 4.30 -1.34 5.00
C GLY A 58 5.15 -0.58 5.99
N TYR A 59 4.82 -0.73 7.27
CA TYR A 59 5.61 -0.15 8.33
C TYR A 59 6.84 -1.01 8.56
N HIS A 60 8.02 -0.45 8.38
CA HIS A 60 9.28 -1.10 8.67
C HIS A 60 10.02 -0.22 9.65
N GLU A 61 10.05 -0.70 10.78
CA GLU A 61 10.86 -0.03 11.79
C GLU A 61 12.27 -0.48 11.71
N TYR A 62 12.46 -0.94 11.50
CA TYR A 62 13.40 -1.52 11.50
C TYR A 62 14.47 -1.28 11.15
N GLU A 63 14.14 -1.07 10.84
CA GLU A 63 14.90 -0.97 10.59
C GLU A 63 15.81 -0.83 10.56
N TYR A 64 16.06 -0.61 10.80
CA TYR A 64 16.77 -0.33 10.85
C TYR A 64 17.66 -0.52 11.09
N PHE A 65 17.76 -0.36 11.28
CA PHE A 65 18.43 -0.45 11.60
C PHE A 65 19.30 -0.75 11.53
N MET A 66 19.48 -0.62 11.43
CA MET A 66 20.19 -0.73 11.46
C MET A 66 20.96 -0.88 11.47
N LEU A 67 21.12 -0.59 11.47
CA LEU A 67 21.85 -0.61 11.66
C LEU A 67 22.46 -0.87 11.75
N LYS A 68 22.81 -0.62 11.73
CA LYS A 68 23.25 -0.68 12.00
C LYS A 68 23.61 -0.94 12.16
#